data_f7edf3c7efa84b403c2915462a9985d3
#
_entry.id   f7edf3c7efa84b403c2915462a9985d3
#
_cell.length_a   1.000
_cell.length_b   1.000
_cell.length_c   1.000
_cell.angle_alpha   90.00
_cell.angle_beta   90.00
_cell.angle_gamma   90.00
#
_symmetry.space_group_name_H-M   'P 1'
#
loop_
_entity.id
_entity.type
_entity.pdbx_description
1 polymer ?
#
loop_
_entity_poly.entity_id
_entity_poly.type
_entity_poly.pdbx_seq_one_letter_code
_entity_poly.pdbx_strand_id
1 'polypeptide(L)'
;MKQTDILGQALPTLKAGSATILPPPLFAYKEHFPFITAAIRRAVDGEATKETLAAAIPHLSALMDYNTTSAAITLKWRREGHLWAFLLEYFSFIRATVEQLPYCALPNLSGAGDDESYHFERYTAAEKMVADYARLSIPAVNRLNYVDFLILQREAVIHLFSSTEKGREMLEDAYCLSQTKPDRAALRARYGGVHFGE
;
A
#
# COMPACT_ATOMS: atom_id res chain seq x y z
N MET A 1 7.87 20.09 -14.06
CA MET A 1 8.85 19.00 -13.89
C MET A 1 8.07 17.74 -13.49
N LYS A 2 8.27 16.59 -14.15
CA LYS A 2 7.68 15.33 -13.68
C LYS A 2 8.42 14.92 -12.39
N GLN A 3 7.68 14.64 -11.32
CA GLN A 3 8.27 14.07 -10.12
C GLN A 3 8.54 12.58 -10.35
N THR A 4 9.71 12.14 -9.96
CA THR A 4 10.17 10.76 -10.11
C THR A 4 10.35 10.12 -8.74
N ASP A 5 10.19 8.79 -8.68
CA ASP A 5 10.55 7.98 -7.52
C ASP A 5 12.07 7.84 -7.38
N ILE A 6 12.50 7.12 -6.35
CA ILE A 6 13.91 6.87 -6.06
C ILE A 6 14.65 6.10 -7.17
N LEU A 7 13.91 5.37 -8.05
CA LEU A 7 14.46 4.66 -9.20
C LEU A 7 14.50 5.54 -10.47
N GLY A 8 14.08 6.82 -10.37
CA GLY A 8 13.99 7.74 -11.51
C GLY A 8 12.77 7.51 -12.41
N GLN A 9 11.82 6.66 -11.99
CA GLN A 9 10.58 6.43 -12.73
C GLN A 9 9.54 7.50 -12.39
N ALA A 10 8.65 7.80 -13.33
CA ALA A 10 7.59 8.77 -13.09
C ALA A 10 6.65 8.27 -12.00
N LEU A 11 6.44 9.08 -10.96
CA LEU A 11 5.45 8.76 -9.92
C LEU A 11 4.05 8.64 -10.52
N PRO A 12 3.24 7.68 -10.05
CA PRO A 12 1.83 7.61 -10.43
C PRO A 12 1.12 8.90 -10.01
N THR A 13 0.18 9.34 -10.82
CA THR A 13 -0.56 10.58 -10.58
C THR A 13 -2.05 10.39 -10.79
N LEU A 14 -2.85 11.04 -9.93
CA LEU A 14 -4.29 11.15 -10.10
C LEU A 14 -4.62 12.57 -10.58
N LYS A 15 -5.41 12.68 -11.65
CA LYS A 15 -5.90 13.96 -12.17
C LYS A 15 -7.22 14.33 -11.52
N ALA A 16 -7.28 15.52 -10.96
CA ALA A 16 -8.48 16.06 -10.34
C ALA A 16 -8.73 17.48 -10.87
N GLY A 17 -9.48 17.59 -11.96
CA GLY A 17 -9.63 18.83 -12.70
C GLY A 17 -8.28 19.33 -13.23
N SER A 18 -7.86 20.51 -12.85
CA SER A 18 -6.54 21.10 -13.20
C SER A 18 -5.41 20.63 -12.28
N ALA A 19 -5.72 19.98 -11.17
CA ALA A 19 -4.72 19.53 -10.20
C ALA A 19 -4.16 18.15 -10.55
N THR A 20 -2.90 17.93 -10.17
CA THR A 20 -2.25 16.63 -10.23
C THR A 20 -1.92 16.19 -8.80
N ILE A 21 -2.49 15.09 -8.37
CA ILE A 21 -2.31 14.53 -7.04
C ILE A 21 -1.26 13.43 -7.13
N LEU A 22 -0.35 13.42 -6.18
CA LEU A 22 0.73 12.46 -6.03
C LEU A 22 0.46 11.54 -4.84
N PRO A 23 1.11 10.39 -4.74
CA PRO A 23 1.09 9.58 -3.53
C PRO A 23 1.55 10.42 -2.32
N PRO A 24 0.88 10.30 -1.16
CA PRO A 24 1.21 11.08 0.04
C PRO A 24 2.53 10.62 0.66
N PRO A 25 3.14 11.43 1.55
CA PRO A 25 4.20 10.97 2.43
C PRO A 25 3.72 9.83 3.33
N LEU A 26 4.64 8.94 3.74
CA LEU A 26 4.32 7.77 4.55
C LEU A 26 3.56 8.12 5.83
N PHE A 27 3.97 9.15 6.56
CA PHE A 27 3.30 9.55 7.80
C PHE A 27 1.84 9.97 7.57
N ALA A 28 1.58 10.74 6.51
CA ALA A 28 0.22 11.15 6.15
C ALA A 28 -0.64 9.96 5.73
N TYR A 29 -0.06 9.03 4.95
CA TYR A 29 -0.72 7.79 4.59
C TYR A 29 -1.13 6.99 5.83
N LYS A 30 -0.22 6.76 6.76
CA LYS A 30 -0.49 6.00 8.00
C LYS A 30 -1.54 6.66 8.88
N GLU A 31 -1.51 7.98 8.98
CA GLU A 31 -2.42 8.74 9.84
C GLU A 31 -3.83 8.85 9.26
N HIS A 32 -3.95 9.07 7.97
CA HIS A 32 -5.22 9.47 7.37
C HIS A 32 -5.89 8.41 6.49
N PHE A 33 -5.11 7.56 5.82
CA PHE A 33 -5.67 6.59 4.88
C PHE A 33 -6.56 5.52 5.54
N PRO A 34 -6.33 5.05 6.77
CA PRO A 34 -7.25 4.15 7.46
C PRO A 34 -8.68 4.68 7.60
N PHE A 35 -8.85 5.99 7.79
CA PHE A 35 -10.17 6.63 7.86
C PHE A 35 -10.89 6.61 6.51
N ILE A 36 -10.16 6.80 5.40
CA ILE A 36 -10.70 6.67 4.05
C ILE A 36 -11.17 5.23 3.80
N THR A 37 -10.33 4.26 4.15
CA THR A 37 -10.67 2.83 4.03
C THR A 37 -11.90 2.48 4.85
N ALA A 38 -12.01 2.97 6.08
CA ALA A 38 -13.16 2.74 6.95
C ALA A 38 -14.45 3.35 6.38
N ALA A 39 -14.39 4.57 5.83
CA ALA A 39 -15.52 5.21 5.19
C ALA A 39 -16.01 4.42 3.97
N ILE A 40 -15.09 3.93 3.14
CA ILE A 40 -15.43 3.12 1.96
C ILE A 40 -16.04 1.79 2.37
N ARG A 41 -15.50 1.12 3.38
CA ARG A 41 -16.06 -0.15 3.89
C ARG A 41 -17.49 0.02 4.36
N ARG A 42 -17.79 1.03 5.18
CA ARG A 42 -19.16 1.34 5.61
C ARG A 42 -20.10 1.61 4.44
N ALA A 43 -19.60 2.24 3.38
CA ALA A 43 -20.41 2.48 2.19
C ALA A 43 -20.73 1.19 1.43
N VAL A 44 -19.77 0.29 1.31
CA VAL A 44 -19.97 -1.02 0.68
C VAL A 44 -20.99 -1.84 1.48
N ASP A 45 -20.94 -1.74 2.81
CA ASP A 45 -21.87 -2.42 3.72
C ASP A 45 -23.29 -1.77 3.76
N GLY A 46 -23.52 -0.71 2.97
CA GLY A 46 -24.80 0.01 2.90
C GLY A 46 -25.03 0.99 4.05
N GLU A 47 -24.02 1.25 4.88
CA GLU A 47 -24.06 2.12 6.05
C GLU A 47 -23.53 3.56 5.75
N ALA A 48 -23.33 3.91 4.47
CA ALA A 48 -22.85 5.21 4.09
C ALA A 48 -23.90 6.30 4.36
N THR A 49 -23.61 7.14 5.32
CA THR A 49 -24.40 8.32 5.64
C THR A 49 -23.66 9.59 5.22
N LYS A 50 -24.37 10.73 5.23
CA LYS A 50 -23.74 12.04 5.02
C LYS A 50 -22.67 12.33 6.08
N GLU A 51 -22.88 11.82 7.30
CA GLU A 51 -21.95 11.95 8.44
C GLU A 51 -20.67 11.14 8.19
N THR A 52 -20.77 9.94 7.63
CA THR A 52 -19.61 9.12 7.25
C THR A 52 -18.72 9.83 6.22
N LEU A 53 -19.34 10.44 5.21
CA LEU A 53 -18.64 11.26 4.22
C LEU A 53 -18.01 12.51 4.84
N ALA A 54 -18.77 13.21 5.68
CA ALA A 54 -18.27 14.41 6.35
C ALA A 54 -17.04 14.11 7.22
N ALA A 55 -17.04 12.97 7.91
CA ALA A 55 -15.90 12.52 8.71
C ALA A 55 -14.65 12.16 7.88
N ALA A 56 -14.82 11.72 6.64
CA ALA A 56 -13.70 11.39 5.76
C ALA A 56 -13.03 12.61 5.11
N ILE A 57 -13.75 13.75 4.99
CA ILE A 57 -13.27 14.97 4.31
C ILE A 57 -11.95 15.51 4.90
N PRO A 58 -11.79 15.68 6.23
CA PRO A 58 -10.56 16.20 6.80
C PRO A 58 -9.35 15.33 6.45
N HIS A 59 -9.53 14.00 6.52
CA HIS A 59 -8.47 13.04 6.24
C HIS A 59 -8.09 13.03 4.75
N LEU A 60 -9.09 13.09 3.85
CA LEU A 60 -8.85 13.22 2.42
C LEU A 60 -8.12 14.53 2.09
N SER A 61 -8.53 15.64 2.68
CA SER A 61 -7.86 16.93 2.51
C SER A 61 -6.41 16.87 2.98
N ALA A 62 -6.14 16.30 4.14
CA ALA A 62 -4.80 16.18 4.68
C ALA A 62 -3.89 15.33 3.78
N LEU A 63 -4.39 14.22 3.22
CA LEU A 63 -3.64 13.40 2.26
C LEU A 63 -3.29 14.16 0.98
N MET A 64 -4.14 15.07 0.54
CA MET A 64 -3.92 15.87 -0.68
C MET A 64 -3.05 17.11 -0.42
N ASP A 65 -3.16 17.74 0.73
CA ASP A 65 -2.48 19.01 1.06
C ASP A 65 -0.95 18.90 1.06
N TYR A 66 -0.42 17.70 1.26
CA TYR A 66 1.02 17.47 1.15
C TYR A 66 1.56 17.59 -0.28
N ASN A 67 0.69 17.49 -1.28
CA ASN A 67 1.09 17.43 -2.68
C ASN A 67 0.42 18.46 -3.59
N THR A 68 -0.68 19.09 -3.13
CA THR A 68 -1.47 20.03 -3.93
C THR A 68 -2.30 20.97 -3.05
N THR A 69 -2.63 22.14 -3.54
CA THR A 69 -3.58 23.09 -2.92
C THR A 69 -4.99 22.53 -2.94
N SER A 70 -5.32 21.64 -2.06
CA SER A 70 -6.49 20.78 -2.16
C SER A 70 -7.73 21.28 -1.45
N ALA A 71 -7.62 22.20 -0.48
CA ALA A 71 -8.78 22.70 0.26
C ALA A 71 -9.85 23.29 -0.67
N ALA A 72 -9.44 24.05 -1.69
CA ALA A 72 -10.34 24.62 -2.69
C ALA A 72 -11.00 23.52 -3.55
N ILE A 73 -10.26 22.48 -3.91
CA ILE A 73 -10.75 21.36 -4.72
C ILE A 73 -11.75 20.53 -3.91
N THR A 74 -11.43 20.21 -2.66
CA THR A 74 -12.33 19.48 -1.76
C THR A 74 -13.64 20.20 -1.53
N LEU A 75 -13.59 21.53 -1.32
CA LEU A 75 -14.77 22.38 -1.19
C LEU A 75 -15.62 22.40 -2.47
N LYS A 76 -14.98 22.45 -3.64
CA LYS A 76 -15.66 22.38 -4.94
C LYS A 76 -16.40 21.06 -5.08
N TRP A 77 -15.75 19.93 -4.87
CA TRP A 77 -16.37 18.60 -4.98
C TRP A 77 -17.50 18.39 -3.97
N ARG A 78 -17.37 18.94 -2.75
CA ARG A 78 -18.44 18.90 -1.76
C ARG A 78 -19.69 19.65 -2.25
N ARG A 79 -19.53 20.80 -2.88
CA ARG A 79 -20.65 21.60 -3.45
C ARG A 79 -21.30 20.90 -4.63
N GLU A 80 -20.52 20.24 -5.48
CA GLU A 80 -20.98 19.57 -6.69
C GLU A 80 -21.50 18.13 -6.45
N GLY A 81 -21.48 17.63 -5.21
CA GLY A 81 -21.92 16.29 -4.88
C GLY A 81 -21.00 15.16 -5.37
N HIS A 82 -19.81 15.50 -5.88
CA HIS A 82 -18.87 14.54 -6.45
C HIS A 82 -17.86 13.97 -5.44
N LEU A 83 -17.94 14.37 -4.17
CA LEU A 83 -16.96 13.99 -3.16
C LEU A 83 -16.85 12.48 -2.98
N TRP A 84 -17.96 11.75 -3.04
CA TRP A 84 -17.97 10.31 -2.91
C TRP A 84 -17.24 9.62 -4.07
N ALA A 85 -17.54 10.01 -5.29
CA ALA A 85 -16.89 9.46 -6.47
C ALA A 85 -15.38 9.71 -6.43
N PHE A 86 -14.96 10.90 -6.00
CA PHE A 86 -13.55 11.23 -5.85
C PHE A 86 -12.87 10.44 -4.73
N LEU A 87 -13.56 10.18 -3.62
CA LEU A 87 -13.03 9.39 -2.52
C LEU A 87 -12.73 7.94 -2.97
N LEU A 88 -13.62 7.35 -3.77
CA LEU A 88 -13.41 6.05 -4.39
C LEU A 88 -12.26 6.06 -5.39
N GLU A 89 -12.17 7.11 -6.21
CA GLU A 89 -11.10 7.29 -7.19
C GLU A 89 -9.73 7.45 -6.50
N TYR A 90 -9.66 8.23 -5.44
CA TYR A 90 -8.44 8.39 -4.65
C TYR A 90 -8.02 7.08 -3.97
N PHE A 91 -8.96 6.35 -3.39
CA PHE A 91 -8.69 5.02 -2.82
C PHE A 91 -8.14 4.07 -3.88
N SER A 92 -8.79 4.01 -5.04
CA SER A 92 -8.36 3.18 -6.16
C SER A 92 -6.98 3.58 -6.67
N PHE A 93 -6.67 4.87 -6.71
CA PHE A 93 -5.36 5.39 -7.08
C PHE A 93 -4.25 4.91 -6.13
N ILE A 94 -4.45 5.03 -4.82
CA ILE A 94 -3.46 4.56 -3.84
C ILE A 94 -3.30 3.04 -3.92
N ARG A 95 -4.39 2.31 -4.04
CA ARG A 95 -4.36 0.86 -4.19
C ARG A 95 -3.66 0.43 -5.49
N ALA A 96 -4.00 1.05 -6.59
CA ALA A 96 -3.37 0.80 -7.88
C ALA A 96 -1.86 1.13 -7.87
N THR A 97 -1.43 2.09 -7.08
CA THR A 97 0.00 2.39 -6.89
C THR A 97 0.78 1.17 -6.44
N VAL A 98 0.22 0.35 -5.53
CA VAL A 98 0.86 -0.89 -5.06
C VAL A 98 0.70 -2.02 -6.09
N GLU A 99 -0.49 -2.18 -6.66
CA GLU A 99 -0.81 -3.29 -7.56
C GLU A 99 -0.16 -3.15 -8.95
N GLN A 100 -0.01 -1.91 -9.46
CA GLN A 100 0.54 -1.62 -10.79
C GLN A 100 2.05 -1.44 -10.81
N LEU A 101 2.68 -1.31 -9.64
CA LEU A 101 4.11 -1.17 -9.52
C LEU A 101 4.70 -2.45 -8.90
N PRO A 102 4.92 -3.52 -9.70
CA PRO A 102 5.37 -4.81 -9.19
C PRO A 102 6.71 -4.72 -8.44
N TYR A 103 7.53 -3.71 -8.74
CA TYR A 103 8.76 -3.40 -8.02
C TYR A 103 8.54 -2.82 -6.61
N CYS A 104 7.30 -2.47 -6.24
CA CYS A 104 6.92 -2.09 -4.88
C CYS A 104 6.36 -3.26 -4.07
N ALA A 105 5.98 -4.36 -4.71
CA ALA A 105 5.38 -5.50 -4.03
C ALA A 105 6.42 -6.28 -3.21
N LEU A 106 6.07 -6.63 -1.98
CA LEU A 106 6.91 -7.51 -1.17
C LEU A 106 6.91 -8.92 -1.77
N PRO A 107 8.05 -9.65 -1.70
CA PRO A 107 8.10 -11.06 -2.04
C PRO A 107 7.08 -11.86 -1.22
N ASN A 108 6.41 -12.82 -1.86
CA ASN A 108 5.53 -13.74 -1.14
C ASN A 108 6.38 -14.81 -0.43
N LEU A 109 6.73 -14.54 0.81
CA LEU A 109 7.52 -15.41 1.66
C LEU A 109 6.62 -16.40 2.41
N SER A 110 5.78 -17.13 1.68
CA SER A 110 4.92 -18.17 2.25
C SER A 110 5.78 -19.22 2.96
N GLY A 111 5.58 -19.39 4.27
CA GLY A 111 6.36 -20.31 5.11
C GLY A 111 7.52 -19.64 5.86
N ALA A 112 7.71 -18.34 5.78
CA ALA A 112 8.49 -17.58 6.74
C ALA A 112 7.78 -17.66 8.10
N GLY A 113 8.08 -18.71 8.83
CA GLY A 113 7.42 -19.25 9.99
C GLY A 113 6.67 -18.24 10.87
N ASP A 114 5.48 -18.63 11.27
CA ASP A 114 4.89 -18.16 12.52
C ASP A 114 5.86 -18.52 13.64
N ASP A 115 6.84 -17.65 13.87
CA ASP A 115 7.72 -17.79 15.02
C ASP A 115 6.90 -17.34 16.23
N GLU A 116 6.21 -18.29 16.86
CA GLU A 116 5.37 -18.11 18.04
C GLU A 116 6.14 -17.47 19.22
N SER A 117 7.44 -17.23 19.05
CA SER A 117 8.32 -16.70 20.09
C SER A 117 8.23 -15.19 20.33
N TYR A 118 7.56 -14.42 19.44
CA TYR A 118 7.46 -12.97 19.61
C TYR A 118 6.17 -12.55 20.30
N HIS A 119 6.27 -12.30 21.58
CA HIS A 119 5.15 -11.77 22.39
C HIS A 119 5.00 -10.24 22.35
N PHE A 120 5.85 -9.55 21.58
CA PHE A 120 5.85 -8.08 21.51
C PHE A 120 5.49 -7.59 20.13
N GLU A 121 4.44 -6.76 20.03
CA GLU A 121 4.10 -6.06 18.80
C GLU A 121 5.16 -5.03 18.43
N ARG A 122 5.57 -5.03 17.18
CA ARG A 122 6.55 -4.07 16.64
C ARG A 122 5.84 -3.07 15.74
N TYR A 123 5.37 -1.97 16.31
CA TYR A 123 4.63 -0.93 15.57
C TYR A 123 5.43 -0.22 14.47
N THR A 124 6.75 -0.25 14.55
CA THR A 124 7.66 0.44 13.61
C THR A 124 8.60 -0.54 12.89
N ALA A 125 8.23 -1.81 12.79
CA ALA A 125 9.12 -2.83 12.21
C ALA A 125 9.50 -2.52 10.76
N ALA A 126 8.55 -2.09 9.94
CA ALA A 126 8.78 -1.76 8.54
C ALA A 126 9.66 -0.50 8.40
N GLU A 127 9.37 0.54 9.17
CA GLU A 127 10.17 1.77 9.17
C GLU A 127 11.59 1.52 9.68
N LYS A 128 11.74 0.69 10.71
CA LYS A 128 13.05 0.33 11.25
C LYS A 128 13.87 -0.43 10.21
N MET A 129 13.26 -1.40 9.53
CA MET A 129 13.91 -2.17 8.46
C MET A 129 14.41 -1.24 7.33
N VAL A 130 13.57 -0.32 6.88
CA VAL A 130 13.94 0.67 5.86
C VAL A 130 15.02 1.61 6.38
N ALA A 131 14.91 2.07 7.62
CA ALA A 131 15.89 2.96 8.25
C ALA A 131 17.27 2.31 8.29
N ASP A 132 17.37 1.05 8.71
CA ASP A 132 18.63 0.31 8.78
C ASP A 132 19.22 0.06 7.39
N TYR A 133 18.40 -0.36 6.44
CA TYR A 133 18.82 -0.62 5.05
C TYR A 133 19.30 0.65 4.34
N ALA A 134 18.52 1.71 4.38
CA ALA A 134 18.82 2.98 3.71
C ALA A 134 19.74 3.91 4.52
N ARG A 135 20.11 3.54 5.74
CA ARG A 135 20.87 4.37 6.71
C ARG A 135 20.21 5.71 6.98
N LEU A 136 18.90 5.69 7.14
CA LEU A 136 18.07 6.83 7.45
C LEU A 136 17.60 6.80 8.91
N SER A 137 17.25 7.95 9.47
CA SER A 137 16.51 7.99 10.73
C SER A 137 15.03 7.64 10.51
N ILE A 138 14.35 7.08 11.51
CA ILE A 138 12.90 6.80 11.42
C ILE A 138 12.09 8.06 11.04
N PRO A 139 12.35 9.25 11.61
CA PRO A 139 11.69 10.48 11.14
C PRO A 139 11.94 10.81 9.67
N ALA A 140 13.12 10.49 9.13
CA ALA A 140 13.41 10.68 7.70
C ALA A 140 12.63 9.68 6.84
N VAL A 141 12.54 8.41 7.27
CA VAL A 141 11.73 7.39 6.60
C VAL A 141 10.25 7.80 6.54
N ASN A 142 9.71 8.32 7.62
CA ASN A 142 8.31 8.79 7.66
C ASN A 142 8.02 9.97 6.70
N ARG A 143 9.05 10.71 6.28
CA ARG A 143 8.90 11.81 5.29
C ARG A 143 9.05 11.35 3.84
N LEU A 144 9.46 10.11 3.61
CA LEU A 144 9.52 9.56 2.26
C LEU A 144 8.12 9.59 1.62
N ASN A 145 8.09 9.77 0.30
CA ASN A 145 6.90 9.49 -0.46
C ASN A 145 6.52 8.01 -0.28
N TYR A 146 5.23 7.71 -0.28
CA TYR A 146 4.74 6.35 -0.03
C TYR A 146 5.30 5.33 -1.03
N VAL A 147 5.48 5.71 -2.30
CA VAL A 147 6.11 4.84 -3.31
C VAL A 147 7.56 4.56 -2.97
N ASP A 148 8.34 5.58 -2.65
CA ASP A 148 9.75 5.43 -2.29
C ASP A 148 9.92 4.55 -1.04
N PHE A 149 9.02 4.69 -0.06
CA PHE A 149 8.99 3.82 1.11
C PHE A 149 8.76 2.36 0.71
N LEU A 150 7.78 2.08 -0.15
CA LEU A 150 7.48 0.71 -0.59
C LEU A 150 8.65 0.07 -1.35
N ILE A 151 9.31 0.85 -2.22
CA ILE A 151 10.51 0.39 -2.94
C ILE A 151 11.60 0.00 -1.94
N LEU A 152 11.94 0.90 -1.02
CA LEU A 152 12.98 0.65 -0.03
C LEU A 152 12.62 -0.50 0.92
N GLN A 153 11.34 -0.64 1.28
CA GLN A 153 10.87 -1.75 2.10
C GLN A 153 11.08 -3.09 1.38
N ARG A 154 10.72 -3.16 0.10
CA ARG A 154 10.95 -4.35 -0.71
C ARG A 154 12.43 -4.71 -0.79
N GLU A 155 13.27 -3.73 -1.11
CA GLU A 155 14.72 -3.94 -1.21
C GLU A 155 15.34 -4.35 0.14
N ALA A 156 14.88 -3.76 1.25
CA ALA A 156 15.32 -4.12 2.60
C ALA A 156 14.95 -5.59 2.95
N VAL A 157 13.73 -6.04 2.59
CA VAL A 157 13.31 -7.44 2.77
C VAL A 157 14.19 -8.38 1.95
N ILE A 158 14.39 -8.09 0.67
CA ILE A 158 15.23 -8.91 -0.20
C ILE A 158 16.66 -8.98 0.35
N HIS A 159 17.23 -7.85 0.76
CA HIS A 159 18.57 -7.80 1.34
C HIS A 159 18.68 -8.64 2.62
N LEU A 160 17.69 -8.54 3.51
CA LEU A 160 17.64 -9.30 4.76
C LEU A 160 17.62 -10.82 4.49
N PHE A 161 16.74 -11.27 3.61
CA PHE A 161 16.61 -12.70 3.29
C PHE A 161 17.79 -13.22 2.47
N SER A 162 18.36 -12.43 1.57
CA SER A 162 19.55 -12.83 0.79
C SER A 162 20.81 -13.04 1.63
N SER A 163 20.83 -12.54 2.87
CA SER A 163 21.97 -12.68 3.79
C SER A 163 22.16 -14.10 4.35
N THR A 164 21.13 -14.95 4.29
CA THR A 164 21.16 -16.33 4.78
C THR A 164 20.86 -17.33 3.66
N GLU A 165 21.33 -18.57 3.78
CA GLU A 165 21.06 -19.64 2.80
C GLU A 165 19.56 -19.94 2.72
N LYS A 166 18.93 -20.20 3.87
CA LYS A 166 17.49 -20.44 3.95
C LYS A 166 16.67 -19.26 3.39
N GLY A 167 17.11 -18.02 3.64
CA GLY A 167 16.45 -16.83 3.10
C GLY A 167 16.54 -16.76 1.57
N ARG A 168 17.66 -17.14 0.97
CA ARG A 168 17.80 -17.21 -0.49
C ARG A 168 16.87 -18.26 -1.10
N GLU A 169 16.76 -19.44 -0.50
CA GLU A 169 15.81 -20.47 -0.93
C GLU A 169 14.36 -19.93 -0.91
N MET A 170 13.99 -19.24 0.18
CA MET A 170 12.65 -18.62 0.27
C MET A 170 12.40 -17.55 -0.80
N LEU A 171 13.41 -16.76 -1.17
CA LEU A 171 13.30 -15.78 -2.24
C LEU A 171 13.17 -16.45 -3.61
N GLU A 172 13.89 -17.56 -3.86
CA GLU A 172 13.77 -18.35 -5.08
C GLU A 172 12.38 -18.97 -5.21
N ASP A 173 11.86 -19.55 -4.12
CA ASP A 173 10.50 -20.10 -4.07
C ASP A 173 9.45 -18.99 -4.34
N ALA A 174 9.59 -17.84 -3.71
CA ALA A 174 8.72 -16.69 -3.93
C ALA A 174 8.76 -16.21 -5.39
N TYR A 175 9.93 -16.20 -6.00
CA TYR A 175 10.09 -15.88 -7.42
C TYR A 175 9.40 -16.92 -8.31
N CYS A 176 9.63 -18.22 -8.07
CA CYS A 176 8.97 -19.29 -8.80
C CYS A 176 7.45 -19.21 -8.70
N LEU A 177 6.91 -18.95 -7.50
CA LEU A 177 5.47 -18.77 -7.28
C LEU A 177 4.92 -17.56 -8.04
N SER A 178 5.70 -16.48 -8.19
CA SER A 178 5.30 -15.30 -8.94
C SER A 178 5.23 -15.53 -10.45
N GLN A 179 6.05 -16.46 -10.98
CA GLN A 179 6.13 -16.77 -12.42
C GLN A 179 5.13 -17.86 -12.83
N THR A 180 4.78 -18.77 -11.93
CA THR A 180 3.84 -19.85 -12.22
C THR A 180 2.40 -19.37 -12.05
N LYS A 181 1.68 -19.24 -13.18
CA LYS A 181 0.20 -19.30 -13.09
C LYS A 181 -0.13 -20.70 -12.57
N PRO A 182 -0.78 -20.82 -11.39
CA PRO A 182 -1.09 -22.14 -10.86
C PRO A 182 -1.93 -22.90 -11.89
N ASP A 183 -1.42 -24.04 -12.33
CA ASP A 183 -2.20 -24.97 -13.17
C ASP A 183 -3.31 -25.57 -12.28
N ARG A 184 -4.44 -24.85 -12.25
CA ARG A 184 -5.61 -25.22 -11.45
C ARG A 184 -6.17 -26.59 -11.85
N ALA A 185 -5.92 -27.04 -13.09
CA ALA A 185 -6.35 -28.35 -13.56
C ALA A 185 -5.47 -29.45 -12.97
N ALA A 186 -4.16 -29.28 -13.00
CA ALA A 186 -3.21 -30.21 -12.37
C ALA A 186 -3.36 -30.26 -10.85
N LEU A 187 -3.58 -29.10 -10.19
CA LEU A 187 -3.86 -29.05 -8.76
C LEU A 187 -5.17 -29.75 -8.39
N ARG A 188 -6.24 -29.59 -9.16
CA ARG A 188 -7.50 -30.31 -8.94
C ARG A 188 -7.34 -31.82 -9.17
N ALA A 189 -6.59 -32.23 -10.19
CA ALA A 189 -6.33 -33.65 -10.44
C ALA A 189 -5.53 -34.29 -9.31
N ARG A 190 -4.60 -33.56 -8.70
CA ARG A 190 -3.71 -34.06 -7.65
C ARG A 190 -4.33 -34.03 -6.25
N TYR A 191 -5.18 -33.02 -5.96
CA TYR A 191 -5.72 -32.77 -4.63
C TYR A 191 -7.26 -32.70 -4.58
N GLY A 192 -7.94 -32.80 -5.72
CA GLY A 192 -9.40 -32.71 -5.81
C GLY A 192 -10.17 -33.90 -5.23
N GLY A 193 -9.47 -34.91 -4.70
CA GLY A 193 -10.05 -36.04 -3.99
C GLY A 193 -9.97 -35.93 -2.46
N VAL A 194 -9.39 -34.87 -1.92
CA VAL A 194 -9.35 -34.67 -0.46
C VAL A 194 -10.60 -33.90 -0.04
N HIS A 195 -11.67 -34.66 0.27
CA HIS A 195 -12.78 -34.13 1.06
C HIS A 195 -12.21 -33.82 2.46
N PHE A 196 -12.07 -32.57 2.81
CA PHE A 196 -11.97 -32.17 4.20
C PHE A 196 -13.34 -32.48 4.82
N GLY A 197 -13.39 -33.58 5.60
CA GLY A 197 -14.56 -33.98 6.33
C GLY A 197 -15.07 -32.87 7.24
N GLU A 198 -16.40 -32.77 7.32
CA GLU A 198 -17.15 -31.91 8.22
C GLU A 198 -16.76 -32.10 9.69
#